data_526f87ed700075f4288d0e8401631fd7
#
_entry.id   526f87ed700075f4288d0e8401631fd7
#
_cell.length_a   1.000
_cell.length_b   1.000
_cell.length_c   1.000
_cell.angle_alpha   90.00
_cell.angle_beta   90.00
_cell.angle_gamma   90.00
#
_symmetry.space_group_name_H-M   'P 1'
#
loop_
_entity.id
_entity.type
_entity.pdbx_description
1 polymer ?
#
loop_
_entity_poly.entity_id
_entity_poly.type
_entity_poly.pdbx_seq_one_letter_code
_entity_poly.pdbx_strand_id
1 'polypeptide(L)'
;MAETVVGFPLWLWVDRSGWEPVSATAAVSTGSVTVTATPGGARWAMGDGTTLDCPGPGTVFVPDRHKADAPSPDCGHTYARASRGQAAGRFPVTVTVTWSVEWSSTAGGGGTLAPMTTSASRAVRVAEVHALVTDG
;
A
#
# COMPACT_ATOMS: atom_id res chain seq x y z
N MET A 1 -9.30 7.80 -9.22
CA MET A 1 -10.31 7.29 -8.29
C MET A 1 -10.55 5.83 -8.58
N ALA A 2 -10.55 5.00 -7.55
CA ALA A 2 -10.73 3.57 -7.72
C ALA A 2 -12.16 3.16 -7.48
N GLU A 3 -12.59 2.13 -8.17
CA GLU A 3 -13.91 1.53 -8.00
C GLU A 3 -13.79 0.02 -7.93
N THR A 4 -14.64 -0.58 -7.12
CA THR A 4 -14.78 -2.03 -7.05
C THR A 4 -16.23 -2.36 -6.67
N VAL A 5 -16.51 -3.63 -6.49
CA VAL A 5 -17.84 -4.08 -6.07
C VAL A 5 -17.72 -5.01 -4.86
N VAL A 6 -18.81 -5.07 -4.10
CA VAL A 6 -18.89 -5.96 -2.95
C VAL A 6 -18.63 -7.40 -3.39
N GLY A 7 -17.82 -8.11 -2.64
CA GLY A 7 -17.54 -9.52 -2.89
C GLY A 7 -16.43 -9.79 -3.90
N PHE A 8 -15.92 -8.77 -4.57
CA PHE A 8 -14.81 -8.96 -5.52
C PHE A 8 -13.48 -8.75 -4.83
N PRO A 9 -12.50 -9.63 -5.04
CA PRO A 9 -11.17 -9.44 -4.49
C PRO A 9 -10.50 -8.21 -5.10
N LEU A 10 -10.12 -7.29 -4.25
CA LEU A 10 -9.40 -6.08 -4.66
C LEU A 10 -7.91 -6.32 -4.41
N TRP A 11 -7.10 -6.11 -5.43
CA TRP A 11 -5.65 -6.23 -5.32
C TRP A 11 -5.07 -4.91 -4.85
N LEU A 12 -4.18 -4.98 -3.87
CA LEU A 12 -3.55 -3.81 -3.29
C LEU A 12 -2.06 -3.85 -3.60
N TRP A 13 -1.55 -2.74 -4.12
CA TRP A 13 -0.11 -2.66 -4.36
C TRP A 13 0.36 -1.22 -4.31
N VAL A 14 1.64 -1.08 -3.96
CA VAL A 14 2.36 0.18 -4.02
C VAL A 14 3.21 0.14 -5.29
N ASP A 15 3.29 1.25 -6.00
CA ASP A 15 4.12 1.34 -7.19
C ASP A 15 5.56 0.94 -6.84
N ARG A 16 6.16 0.11 -7.68
CA ARG A 16 7.52 -0.37 -7.43
C ARG A 16 8.55 0.75 -7.34
N SER A 17 8.34 1.84 -8.06
CA SER A 17 9.21 3.01 -7.94
C SER A 17 9.19 3.61 -6.53
N GLY A 18 8.12 3.40 -5.78
CA GLY A 18 8.00 3.82 -4.38
C GLY A 18 8.43 2.75 -3.38
N TRP A 19 8.94 1.62 -3.84
CA TRP A 19 9.34 0.51 -2.97
C TRP A 19 10.82 0.20 -3.05
N GLU A 20 11.64 1.15 -3.43
CA GLU A 20 13.08 0.97 -3.54
C GLU A 20 13.79 1.71 -2.42
N PRO A 21 14.95 1.20 -1.96
CA PRO A 21 15.75 1.93 -0.99
C PRO A 21 16.13 3.32 -1.52
N VAL A 22 16.11 4.29 -0.64
CA VAL A 22 16.49 5.67 -0.96
C VAL A 22 17.68 6.03 -0.09
N SER A 23 18.74 6.54 -0.71
CA SER A 23 19.95 6.93 -0.01
C SER A 23 20.27 8.38 -0.24
N ALA A 24 20.85 9.01 0.77
CA ALA A 24 21.40 10.35 0.70
C ALA A 24 22.77 10.36 1.34
N THR A 25 23.72 11.03 0.71
CA THR A 25 25.09 11.11 1.20
C THR A 25 25.49 12.56 1.39
N ALA A 26 26.06 12.86 2.56
CA ALA A 26 26.60 14.19 2.85
C ALA A 26 28.11 14.06 3.03
N ALA A 27 28.86 14.89 2.31
CA ALA A 27 30.32 14.94 2.45
C ALA A 27 30.70 15.90 3.57
N VAL A 28 31.65 15.47 4.38
CA VAL A 28 32.26 16.29 5.44
C VAL A 28 33.77 16.25 5.25
N SER A 29 34.50 17.13 5.96
CA SER A 29 35.95 17.25 5.77
C SER A 29 36.73 15.96 6.05
N THR A 30 36.19 15.08 6.91
CA THR A 30 36.83 13.82 7.31
C THR A 30 36.25 12.59 6.60
N GLY A 31 35.36 12.77 5.63
CA GLY A 31 34.73 11.69 4.89
C GLY A 31 33.31 11.99 4.49
N SER A 32 32.48 10.94 4.42
CA SER A 32 31.08 11.10 4.06
C SER A 32 30.20 10.21 4.92
N VAL A 33 28.95 10.62 5.09
CA VAL A 33 27.93 9.87 5.79
C VAL A 33 26.79 9.58 4.82
N THR A 34 26.39 8.32 4.74
CA THR A 34 25.28 7.89 3.90
C THR A 34 24.16 7.38 4.79
N VAL A 35 22.95 7.88 4.53
CA VAL A 35 21.73 7.41 5.21
C VAL A 35 20.89 6.69 4.16
N THR A 36 20.43 5.49 4.48
CA THR A 36 19.63 4.67 3.58
C THR A 36 18.31 4.30 4.27
N ALA A 37 17.21 4.58 3.60
CA ALA A 37 15.88 4.19 4.01
C ALA A 37 15.40 3.05 3.12
N THR A 38 14.95 1.96 3.73
CA THR A 38 14.51 0.75 3.03
C THR A 38 13.07 0.44 3.41
N PRO A 39 12.16 0.27 2.44
CA PRO A 39 10.77 -0.06 2.76
C PRO A 39 10.69 -1.50 3.28
N GLY A 40 9.91 -1.69 4.35
CA GLY A 40 9.84 -2.98 5.02
C GLY A 40 8.47 -3.56 5.20
N GLY A 41 7.41 -2.81 4.93
CA GLY A 41 6.06 -3.29 5.08
C GLY A 41 5.06 -2.20 4.80
N ALA A 42 3.85 -2.60 4.42
CA ALA A 42 2.76 -1.68 4.12
C ALA A 42 1.55 -2.05 4.95
N ARG A 43 1.00 -1.09 5.65
CA ARG A 43 -0.26 -1.25 6.38
C ARG A 43 -1.36 -0.53 5.61
N TRP A 44 -2.40 -1.28 5.29
CA TRP A 44 -3.53 -0.76 4.54
C TRP A 44 -4.72 -0.62 5.46
N ALA A 45 -5.22 0.60 5.62
CA ALA A 45 -6.47 0.87 6.31
C ALA A 45 -7.55 1.04 5.23
N MET A 46 -8.53 0.15 5.22
CA MET A 46 -9.46 0.04 4.11
C MET A 46 -10.71 0.93 4.25
N GLY A 47 -10.83 1.62 5.36
CA GLY A 47 -11.96 2.53 5.57
C GLY A 47 -13.24 1.85 6.04
N ASP A 48 -13.30 0.53 5.99
CA ASP A 48 -14.44 -0.26 6.43
C ASP A 48 -14.24 -0.89 7.82
N GLY A 49 -13.20 -0.47 8.52
CA GLY A 49 -12.83 -1.04 9.81
C GLY A 49 -11.74 -2.10 9.71
N THR A 50 -11.35 -2.48 8.51
CA THR A 50 -10.32 -3.51 8.29
C THR A 50 -8.97 -2.87 8.07
N THR A 51 -7.95 -3.45 8.67
CA THR A 51 -6.55 -3.09 8.47
C THR A 51 -5.77 -4.33 8.10
N LEU A 52 -4.90 -4.22 7.10
CA LEU A 52 -4.09 -5.32 6.60
C LEU A 52 -2.62 -4.95 6.68
N ASP A 53 -1.78 -5.91 7.05
CA ASP A 53 -0.33 -5.74 7.00
C ASP A 53 0.21 -6.62 5.89
N CYS A 54 0.79 -5.99 4.88
CA CYS A 54 1.42 -6.69 3.76
C CYS A 54 2.93 -6.51 3.86
N PRO A 55 3.72 -7.60 3.80
CA PRO A 55 5.17 -7.50 3.98
C PRO A 55 5.90 -6.86 2.82
N GLY A 56 5.27 -6.77 1.67
CA GLY A 56 5.87 -6.22 0.46
C GLY A 56 4.96 -5.24 -0.23
N PRO A 57 5.34 -4.81 -1.43
CA PRO A 57 4.56 -3.81 -2.19
C PRO A 57 3.24 -4.33 -2.73
N GLY A 58 3.04 -5.65 -2.71
CA GLY A 58 1.89 -6.25 -3.36
C GLY A 58 2.18 -6.60 -4.81
N THR A 59 1.24 -7.30 -5.42
CA THR A 59 1.35 -7.73 -6.82
C THR A 59 0.44 -6.86 -7.67
N VAL A 60 0.97 -6.34 -8.77
CA VAL A 60 0.20 -5.55 -9.72
C VAL A 60 -0.79 -6.47 -10.43
N PHE A 61 -2.06 -6.06 -10.47
CA PHE A 61 -3.05 -6.80 -11.21
C PHE A 61 -2.86 -6.55 -12.70
N VAL A 62 -2.67 -7.64 -13.45
CA VAL A 62 -2.51 -7.59 -14.90
C VAL A 62 -3.69 -8.33 -15.54
N PRO A 63 -4.61 -7.64 -16.20
CA PRO A 63 -5.83 -8.28 -16.72
C PRO A 63 -5.58 -9.47 -17.65
N ASP A 64 -4.49 -9.43 -18.41
CA ASP A 64 -4.14 -10.51 -19.33
C ASP A 64 -3.62 -11.78 -18.64
N ARG A 65 -3.18 -11.66 -17.38
CA ARG A 65 -2.59 -12.75 -16.63
C ARG A 65 -3.45 -13.22 -15.47
N HIS A 66 -4.34 -12.37 -15.01
CA HIS A 66 -5.09 -12.61 -13.78
C HIS A 66 -6.57 -12.58 -14.06
N LYS A 67 -7.31 -13.49 -13.45
CA LYS A 67 -8.76 -13.45 -13.52
C LYS A 67 -9.29 -12.32 -12.66
N ALA A 68 -10.34 -11.67 -13.13
CA ALA A 68 -10.92 -10.52 -12.43
C ALA A 68 -11.44 -10.89 -11.03
N ASP A 69 -11.83 -12.14 -10.83
CA ASP A 69 -12.37 -12.63 -9.56
C ASP A 69 -11.35 -13.41 -8.73
N ALA A 70 -10.09 -13.43 -9.13
CA ALA A 70 -9.05 -14.11 -8.38
C ALA A 70 -8.52 -13.17 -7.28
N PRO A 71 -8.24 -13.72 -6.08
CA PRO A 71 -7.60 -12.91 -5.04
C PRO A 71 -6.13 -12.66 -5.34
N SER A 72 -5.60 -11.57 -4.79
CA SER A 72 -4.18 -11.30 -4.88
C SER A 72 -3.38 -12.38 -4.14
N PRO A 73 -2.22 -12.79 -4.66
CA PRO A 73 -1.40 -13.79 -3.98
C PRO A 73 -0.78 -13.31 -2.68
N ASP A 74 -0.67 -12.00 -2.44
CA ASP A 74 0.06 -11.48 -1.29
C ASP A 74 -0.58 -10.29 -0.58
N CYS A 75 -1.43 -9.52 -1.25
CA CYS A 75 -2.00 -8.34 -0.61
C CYS A 75 -3.32 -7.96 -1.26
N GLY A 76 -4.42 -8.18 -0.56
CA GLY A 76 -5.73 -7.90 -1.10
C GLY A 76 -6.80 -7.79 -0.04
N HIS A 77 -7.96 -7.31 -0.44
CA HIS A 77 -9.10 -7.14 0.44
C HIS A 77 -10.38 -7.28 -0.36
N THR A 78 -11.40 -7.84 0.27
CA THR A 78 -12.73 -7.98 -0.30
C THR A 78 -13.70 -7.21 0.59
N TYR A 79 -14.38 -6.21 0.02
CA TYR A 79 -15.35 -5.45 0.79
C TYR A 79 -16.65 -6.24 0.94
N ALA A 80 -17.17 -6.22 2.15
CA ALA A 80 -18.43 -6.91 2.47
C ALA A 80 -19.66 -6.00 2.36
N ARG A 81 -19.45 -4.68 2.26
CA ARG A 81 -20.54 -3.73 2.13
C ARG A 81 -20.16 -2.60 1.19
N ALA A 82 -21.18 -1.99 0.60
CA ALA A 82 -21.00 -0.86 -0.29
C ALA A 82 -20.60 0.39 0.49
N SER A 83 -19.99 1.35 -0.22
CA SER A 83 -19.51 2.58 0.38
C SER A 83 -20.57 3.70 0.42
N ARG A 84 -21.78 3.45 -0.03
CA ARG A 84 -22.80 4.49 -0.15
C ARG A 84 -23.16 5.19 1.15
N GLY A 85 -22.96 4.54 2.29
CA GLY A 85 -23.22 5.12 3.59
C GLY A 85 -22.07 5.96 4.13
N GLN A 86 -20.97 6.04 3.41
CA GLN A 86 -19.79 6.76 3.84
C GLN A 86 -19.81 8.21 3.35
N ALA A 87 -19.00 9.05 3.97
CA ALA A 87 -18.82 10.42 3.52
C ALA A 87 -18.38 10.42 2.04
N ALA A 88 -18.99 11.23 1.23
CA ALA A 88 -18.75 11.29 -0.21
C ALA A 88 -19.02 9.96 -0.94
N GLY A 89 -19.63 8.98 -0.28
CA GLY A 89 -19.95 7.69 -0.89
C GLY A 89 -18.75 6.82 -1.18
N ARG A 90 -17.64 7.01 -0.44
CA ARG A 90 -16.40 6.28 -0.68
C ARG A 90 -15.73 5.88 0.62
N PHE A 91 -15.00 4.77 0.59
CA PHE A 91 -14.12 4.41 1.70
C PHE A 91 -12.78 5.12 1.52
N PRO A 92 -12.29 5.79 2.56
CA PRO A 92 -10.93 6.33 2.52
C PRO A 92 -9.95 5.18 2.74
N VAL A 93 -9.12 4.89 1.75
CA VAL A 93 -8.10 3.85 1.84
C VAL A 93 -6.76 4.55 2.01
N THR A 94 -6.04 4.17 3.07
CA THR A 94 -4.74 4.74 3.38
C THR A 94 -3.72 3.62 3.48
N VAL A 95 -2.61 3.76 2.78
CA VAL A 95 -1.46 2.88 2.93
C VAL A 95 -0.36 3.63 3.66
N THR A 96 0.21 2.98 4.66
CA THR A 96 1.34 3.51 5.42
C THR A 96 2.50 2.55 5.27
N VAL A 97 3.59 3.03 4.70
CA VAL A 97 4.80 2.25 4.50
C VAL A 97 5.78 2.59 5.61
N THR A 98 6.32 1.57 6.26
CA THR A 98 7.35 1.72 7.28
C THR A 98 8.71 1.50 6.65
N TRP A 99 9.62 2.45 6.89
CA TRP A 99 10.97 2.43 6.34
C TRP A 99 11.96 2.23 7.47
N SER A 100 12.83 1.25 7.34
CA SER A 100 13.98 1.13 8.22
C SER A 100 15.05 2.10 7.75
N VAL A 101 15.74 2.75 8.69
CA VAL A 101 16.72 3.79 8.35
C VAL A 101 18.06 3.41 8.98
N GLU A 102 19.09 3.34 8.16
CA GLU A 102 20.44 3.02 8.59
C GLU A 102 21.41 4.08 8.08
N TRP A 103 22.49 4.27 8.79
CA TRP A 103 23.55 5.18 8.38
C TRP A 103 24.90 4.50 8.45
N SER A 104 25.79 4.95 7.60
CA SER A 104 27.18 4.49 7.59
C SER A 104 28.08 5.68 7.31
N SER A 105 29.31 5.62 7.84
CA SER A 105 30.31 6.67 7.67
C SER A 105 31.58 6.09 7.10
N THR A 106 32.21 6.77 6.15
CA THR A 106 33.52 6.35 5.62
C THR A 106 34.64 6.51 6.64
N ALA A 107 34.42 7.36 7.65
CA ALA A 107 35.39 7.53 8.74
C ALA A 107 35.26 6.43 9.81
N GLY A 108 34.34 5.50 9.63
CA GLY A 108 34.07 4.42 10.57
C GLY A 108 32.74 4.65 11.29
N GLY A 109 32.11 3.54 11.65
CA GLY A 109 30.84 3.58 12.35
C GLY A 109 29.64 3.51 11.43
N GLY A 110 28.54 3.16 12.03
CA GLY A 110 27.24 3.02 11.40
C GLY A 110 26.24 2.68 12.48
N GLY A 111 24.98 2.69 12.12
CA GLY A 111 23.93 2.36 13.07
C GLY A 111 22.56 2.44 12.44
N THR A 112 21.56 2.17 13.28
CA THR A 112 20.16 2.20 12.91
C THR A 112 19.53 3.42 13.55
N LEU A 113 18.78 4.16 12.76
CA LEU A 113 17.99 5.30 13.24
C LEU A 113 16.55 4.85 13.48
N ALA A 114 15.76 5.72 14.08
CA ALA A 114 14.34 5.43 14.26
C ALA A 114 13.68 5.24 12.89
N PRO A 115 12.77 4.25 12.77
CA PRO A 115 12.07 4.06 11.51
C PRO A 115 11.20 5.27 11.18
N MET A 116 10.95 5.46 9.88
CA MET A 116 10.06 6.51 9.42
C MET A 116 8.90 5.89 8.67
N THR A 117 7.83 6.66 8.52
CA THR A 117 6.65 6.21 7.78
C THR A 117 6.29 7.23 6.72
N THR A 118 5.75 6.72 5.63
CA THR A 118 5.13 7.53 4.58
C THR A 118 3.73 7.01 4.35
N SER A 119 2.81 7.89 3.99
CA SER A 119 1.41 7.52 3.78
C SER A 119 0.87 8.12 2.49
N ALA A 120 -0.05 7.39 1.89
CA ALA A 120 -0.80 7.86 0.74
C ALA A 120 -2.25 7.42 0.90
N SER A 121 -3.18 8.22 0.40
CA SER A 121 -4.60 7.91 0.54
C SER A 121 -5.30 7.98 -0.81
N ARG A 122 -6.32 7.15 -0.96
CA ARG A 122 -7.17 7.15 -2.14
C ARG A 122 -8.59 6.82 -1.71
N ALA A 123 -9.57 7.48 -2.31
CA ALA A 123 -10.96 7.15 -2.08
C ALA A 123 -11.38 6.02 -3.01
N VAL A 124 -12.09 5.03 -2.46
CA VAL A 124 -12.56 3.86 -3.21
C VAL A 124 -14.06 3.79 -3.13
N ARG A 125 -14.71 3.75 -4.28
CA ARG A 125 -16.13 3.53 -4.37
C ARG A 125 -16.40 2.04 -4.47
N VAL A 126 -17.24 1.53 -3.57
CA VAL A 126 -17.63 0.13 -3.56
C VAL A 126 -19.12 0.07 -3.84
N ALA A 127 -19.47 -0.51 -4.96
CA ALA A 127 -20.87 -0.64 -5.39
C ALA A 127 -21.39 -2.01 -5.05
N GLU A 128 -22.70 -2.09 -4.82
CA GLU A 128 -23.36 -3.37 -4.77
C GLU A 128 -23.82 -3.75 -6.16
N VAL A 129 -23.56 -4.99 -6.53
CA VAL A 129 -24.21 -5.54 -7.70
C VAL A 129 -25.51 -6.15 -7.23
N HIS A 130 -26.59 -5.44 -7.47
CA HIS A 130 -27.90 -6.03 -7.32
C HIS A 130 -28.10 -6.97 -8.48
N ALA A 131 -28.17 -8.26 -8.17
CA ALA A 131 -28.67 -9.19 -9.14
C ALA A 131 -30.02 -8.65 -9.56
N LEU A 132 -30.10 -8.17 -10.77
CA LEU A 132 -31.37 -7.90 -11.39
C LEU A 132 -32.09 -9.22 -11.50
N VAL A 133 -32.78 -9.55 -10.47
CA VAL A 133 -33.78 -10.56 -10.61
C VAL A 133 -34.92 -9.88 -11.31
N THR A 134 -34.86 -9.89 -12.56
CA THR A 134 -36.06 -9.70 -13.28
C THR A 134 -36.82 -10.99 -13.12
N ASP A 135 -37.84 -10.94 -12.36
CA ASP A 135 -38.87 -11.96 -12.43
C ASP A 135 -39.56 -11.90 -13.75
N GLY A 136 -39.03 -12.62 -14.49
CA GLY A 136 -39.62 -12.58 -15.85
C GLY A 136 -39.12 -11.39 -16.24
#